data_a26c46515ab90dab2dedcf9677154efa
#
_entry.id   a26c46515ab90dab2dedcf9677154efa
#
_cell.length_a   1.000
_cell.length_b   1.000
_cell.length_c   1.000
_cell.angle_alpha   90.00
_cell.angle_beta   90.00
_cell.angle_gamma   90.00
#
_symmetry.space_group_name_H-M   'P 1'
#
loop_
_entity.id
_entity.type
_entity.pdbx_description
1 polymer ?
#
loop_
_entity_poly.entity_id
_entity_poly.type
_entity_poly.pdbx_seq_one_letter_code
_entity_poly.pdbx_strand_id
1 'polypeptide(L)'
;AVNKPISTLMVFIAIMVLGVASYIQLPVDQYPKMDPPYLTVMATYPGANASDIEENVTKILEDQLNSVDNLKEMTSTSYDNLGVISLEFEWEANLDEASNDVRDAVDKAMQNLPDDIDRPTIMRFNTSMMPILIYAVTADQSYPGIDKILDDKLITRLNRVDGVASVIVAGAPERVVYVDLDPNKLDAYNLTLEQIGNKILAENKDVSSGNVKMGLMDYALRIEGEFEESDQIKNIVLGTQNNKTIYLHDVAVVRDTIKDITLEQTINRGRGGVLMITKQTDANAVAVAKEAKKQLELAMKELPSDINFQIISDNSDFIVKSINNLQETLMYALIFVVLVVFLFLGRWRATFIIALTIPISLIVAFIYLFATGESLNVISLSSLSIAIGMVVDDAIVVLENVTKHIDRGSRPREAAKYGTNEVWLSVIVTTLVTVAVFFPLTLVTGMTGILFKQLGWIVCITVCTSTLTAISLTPMLCSQLMRIQEKTSNSKFSFYNFVSRQLDRLDSGYERLIRWVLHHKTF
;
A
#
# COMPACT_ATOMS: atom_id res chain seq x y z
N ALA A 1 -19.64 -20.53 -30.67
CA ALA A 1 -19.03 -21.43 -29.66
C ALA A 1 -19.31 -22.90 -29.98
N VAL A 2 -20.56 -23.36 -29.97
CA VAL A 2 -20.95 -24.78 -30.20
C VAL A 2 -20.49 -25.36 -31.55
N ASN A 3 -20.40 -24.55 -32.59
CA ASN A 3 -19.96 -25.01 -33.91
C ASN A 3 -18.43 -25.13 -34.06
N LYS A 4 -17.65 -24.40 -33.25
CA LYS A 4 -16.18 -24.44 -33.23
C LYS A 4 -15.67 -24.60 -31.78
N PRO A 5 -15.85 -25.77 -31.17
CA PRO A 5 -15.59 -25.97 -29.75
C PRO A 5 -14.10 -25.79 -29.40
N ILE A 6 -13.19 -26.24 -30.26
CA ILE A 6 -11.75 -26.11 -30.04
C ILE A 6 -11.32 -24.65 -29.98
N SER A 7 -11.80 -23.83 -30.94
CA SER A 7 -11.46 -22.40 -30.97
C SER A 7 -11.98 -21.66 -29.72
N THR A 8 -13.22 -22.01 -29.30
CA THR A 8 -13.78 -21.42 -28.07
C THR A 8 -12.96 -21.82 -26.84
N LEU A 9 -12.60 -23.09 -26.71
CA LEU A 9 -11.80 -23.58 -25.60
C LEU A 9 -10.42 -22.90 -25.53
N MET A 10 -9.77 -22.74 -26.71
CA MET A 10 -8.43 -22.10 -26.79
C MET A 10 -8.47 -20.63 -26.35
N VAL A 11 -9.54 -19.89 -26.67
CA VAL A 11 -9.70 -18.51 -26.19
C VAL A 11 -9.80 -18.45 -24.68
N PHE A 12 -10.61 -19.32 -24.05
CA PHE A 12 -10.75 -19.34 -22.59
C PHE A 12 -9.49 -19.86 -21.88
N ILE A 13 -8.75 -20.82 -22.49
CA ILE A 13 -7.43 -21.23 -21.97
C ILE A 13 -6.43 -20.07 -22.06
N ALA A 14 -6.41 -19.31 -23.14
CA ALA A 14 -5.53 -18.14 -23.25
C ALA A 14 -5.85 -17.08 -22.17
N ILE A 15 -7.15 -16.79 -21.94
CA ILE A 15 -7.58 -15.90 -20.85
C ILE A 15 -7.12 -16.43 -19.49
N MET A 16 -7.27 -17.75 -19.26
CA MET A 16 -6.83 -18.38 -18.01
C MET A 16 -5.31 -18.25 -17.79
N VAL A 17 -4.50 -18.51 -18.81
CA VAL A 17 -3.04 -18.38 -18.76
C VAL A 17 -2.64 -16.92 -18.48
N LEU A 18 -3.22 -15.97 -19.19
CA LEU A 18 -2.98 -14.54 -18.98
C LEU A 18 -3.38 -14.11 -17.56
N GLY A 19 -4.54 -14.56 -17.07
CA GLY A 19 -5.01 -14.23 -15.74
C GLY A 19 -4.14 -14.81 -14.63
N VAL A 20 -3.65 -16.03 -14.77
CA VAL A 20 -2.69 -16.63 -13.82
C VAL A 20 -1.36 -15.88 -13.86
N ALA A 21 -0.86 -15.53 -15.04
CA ALA A 21 0.36 -14.75 -15.18
C ALA A 21 0.21 -13.36 -14.53
N SER A 22 -0.94 -12.71 -14.72
CA SER A 22 -1.27 -11.44 -14.07
C SER A 22 -1.31 -11.58 -12.53
N TYR A 23 -1.99 -12.60 -12.02
CA TYR A 23 -2.09 -12.87 -10.57
C TYR A 23 -0.73 -13.00 -9.89
N ILE A 24 0.23 -13.70 -10.51
CA ILE A 24 1.59 -13.90 -9.96
C ILE A 24 2.37 -12.59 -9.89
N GLN A 25 2.10 -11.64 -10.79
CA GLN A 25 2.82 -10.37 -10.88
C GLN A 25 2.16 -9.22 -10.11
N LEU A 26 0.92 -9.42 -9.60
CA LEU A 26 0.22 -8.38 -8.85
C LEU A 26 0.97 -8.06 -7.54
N PRO A 27 1.23 -6.77 -7.26
CA PRO A 27 1.68 -6.36 -5.93
C PRO A 27 0.58 -6.61 -4.90
N VAL A 28 0.99 -6.94 -3.68
CA VAL A 28 0.10 -7.27 -2.58
C VAL A 28 0.19 -6.18 -1.53
N ASP A 29 -0.93 -5.52 -1.25
CA ASP A 29 -1.04 -4.42 -0.30
C ASP A 29 -2.26 -4.57 0.61
N GLN A 30 -2.37 -3.76 1.64
CA GLN A 30 -3.54 -3.76 2.52
C GLN A 30 -4.73 -3.06 1.86
N TYR A 31 -4.49 -1.89 1.29
CA TYR A 31 -5.49 -1.04 0.63
C TYR A 31 -5.07 -0.70 -0.80
N PRO A 32 -5.97 -0.26 -1.67
CA PRO A 32 -5.59 0.31 -2.95
C PRO A 32 -4.70 1.55 -2.75
N LYS A 33 -3.98 1.94 -3.79
CA LYS A 33 -3.17 3.16 -3.75
C LYS A 33 -4.09 4.36 -3.48
N MET A 34 -3.82 5.05 -2.40
CA MET A 34 -4.55 6.25 -2.00
C MET A 34 -3.55 7.39 -1.86
N ASP A 35 -3.62 8.32 -2.78
CA ASP A 35 -2.86 9.56 -2.73
C ASP A 35 -3.87 10.68 -2.43
N PRO A 36 -4.12 10.99 -1.15
CA PRO A 36 -5.03 12.08 -0.82
C PRO A 36 -4.44 13.40 -1.33
N PRO A 37 -5.28 14.31 -1.83
CA PRO A 37 -4.83 15.54 -2.48
C PRO A 37 -4.36 16.60 -1.47
N TYR A 38 -3.40 16.22 -0.62
CA TYR A 38 -2.82 17.10 0.40
C TYR A 38 -1.32 17.29 0.17
N LEU A 39 -0.90 18.55 0.24
CA LEU A 39 0.50 18.94 0.39
C LEU A 39 0.67 19.70 1.71
N THR A 40 1.78 19.46 2.40
CA THR A 40 2.11 20.16 3.64
C THR A 40 3.42 20.91 3.46
N VAL A 41 3.41 22.20 3.73
CA VAL A 41 4.59 23.06 3.77
C VAL A 41 4.98 23.25 5.23
N MET A 42 6.22 22.90 5.59
CA MET A 42 6.78 23.05 6.92
C MET A 42 7.93 24.03 6.87
N ALA A 43 7.87 25.07 7.70
CA ALA A 43 8.89 26.10 7.82
C ALA A 43 9.43 26.13 9.26
N THR A 44 10.72 25.88 9.42
CA THR A 44 11.40 25.89 10.73
C THR A 44 12.11 27.22 10.93
N TYR A 45 11.81 27.91 12.03
CA TYR A 45 12.47 29.15 12.42
C TYR A 45 12.95 29.05 13.87
N PRO A 46 14.19 28.63 14.10
CA PRO A 46 14.71 28.37 15.44
C PRO A 46 14.69 29.63 16.31
N GLY A 47 14.21 29.48 17.56
CA GLY A 47 14.16 30.58 18.55
C GLY A 47 12.94 31.50 18.47
N ALA A 48 12.08 31.34 17.45
CA ALA A 48 10.86 32.12 17.31
C ALA A 48 9.69 31.52 18.11
N ASN A 49 8.87 32.33 18.74
CA ASN A 49 7.62 31.87 19.34
C ASN A 49 6.49 31.73 18.30
N ALA A 50 5.37 31.14 18.67
CA ALA A 50 4.25 30.87 17.78
C ALA A 50 3.67 32.15 17.11
N SER A 51 3.66 33.30 17.83
CA SER A 51 3.19 34.57 17.28
C SER A 51 4.16 35.14 16.25
N ASP A 52 5.49 35.03 16.51
CA ASP A 52 6.51 35.46 15.56
C ASP A 52 6.47 34.60 14.29
N ILE A 53 6.26 33.29 14.45
CA ILE A 53 6.07 32.34 13.32
C ILE A 53 4.84 32.74 12.49
N GLU A 54 3.72 33.05 13.15
CA GLU A 54 2.50 33.47 12.46
C GLU A 54 2.75 34.72 11.62
N GLU A 55 3.33 35.78 12.23
CA GLU A 55 3.46 37.07 11.60
C GLU A 55 4.54 37.14 10.52
N ASN A 56 5.72 36.51 10.80
CA ASN A 56 6.90 36.66 9.94
C ASN A 56 7.11 35.49 8.97
N VAL A 57 6.39 34.36 9.15
CA VAL A 57 6.56 33.18 8.33
C VAL A 57 5.26 32.71 7.72
N THR A 58 4.28 32.36 8.56
CA THR A 58 3.04 31.70 8.10
C THR A 58 2.25 32.61 7.18
N LYS A 59 1.98 33.86 7.57
CA LYS A 59 1.24 34.83 6.73
C LYS A 59 1.90 35.10 5.38
N ILE A 60 3.25 35.21 5.37
CA ILE A 60 3.99 35.46 4.13
C ILE A 60 3.88 34.26 3.18
N LEU A 61 3.94 33.03 3.72
CA LEU A 61 3.74 31.82 2.95
C LEU A 61 2.29 31.68 2.46
N GLU A 62 1.29 31.95 3.32
CA GLU A 62 -0.13 31.90 2.97
C GLU A 62 -0.45 32.82 1.79
N ASP A 63 0.06 34.07 1.81
CA ASP A 63 -0.19 35.06 0.75
C ASP A 63 0.28 34.54 -0.62
N GLN A 64 1.41 33.85 -0.68
CA GLN A 64 1.92 33.29 -1.94
C GLN A 64 1.22 31.97 -2.30
N LEU A 65 0.97 31.10 -1.33
CA LEU A 65 0.35 29.79 -1.54
C LEU A 65 -1.13 29.90 -1.93
N ASN A 66 -1.82 30.99 -1.55
CA ASN A 66 -3.22 31.22 -1.93
C ASN A 66 -3.43 31.41 -3.44
N SER A 67 -2.35 31.66 -4.18
CA SER A 67 -2.39 31.80 -5.65
C SER A 67 -2.22 30.48 -6.42
N VAL A 68 -2.06 29.35 -5.73
CA VAL A 68 -1.86 28.04 -6.35
C VAL A 68 -3.19 27.52 -6.91
N ASP A 69 -3.15 27.01 -8.14
CA ASP A 69 -4.32 26.52 -8.84
C ASP A 69 -4.91 25.24 -8.19
N ASN A 70 -6.22 25.08 -8.30
CA ASN A 70 -6.99 23.95 -7.77
C ASN A 70 -6.89 23.75 -6.23
N LEU A 71 -6.46 24.79 -5.51
CA LEU A 71 -6.48 24.80 -4.05
C LEU A 71 -7.93 24.89 -3.55
N LYS A 72 -8.35 23.90 -2.76
CA LYS A 72 -9.68 23.81 -2.18
C LYS A 72 -9.75 24.46 -0.80
N GLU A 73 -8.78 24.12 0.06
CA GLU A 73 -8.70 24.63 1.42
C GLU A 73 -7.23 24.72 1.85
N MET A 74 -6.92 25.76 2.61
CA MET A 74 -5.62 25.96 3.23
C MET A 74 -5.81 26.15 4.73
N THR A 75 -5.09 25.35 5.51
CA THR A 75 -5.08 25.41 6.97
C THR A 75 -3.65 25.59 7.45
N SER A 76 -3.40 26.61 8.24
CA SER A 76 -2.09 26.86 8.83
C SER A 76 -2.13 26.76 10.35
N THR A 77 -1.01 26.30 10.91
CA THR A 77 -0.82 26.23 12.35
C THR A 77 0.60 26.67 12.68
N SER A 78 0.71 27.66 13.56
CA SER A 78 1.99 28.18 14.03
C SER A 78 2.30 27.66 15.44
N TYR A 79 3.44 27.00 15.60
CA TYR A 79 4.01 26.51 16.84
C TYR A 79 5.29 27.27 17.16
N ASP A 80 5.82 27.11 18.37
CA ASP A 80 7.17 27.59 18.67
C ASP A 80 8.19 26.88 17.78
N ASN A 81 9.01 27.63 17.09
CA ASN A 81 10.03 27.22 16.11
C ASN A 81 9.50 26.58 14.80
N LEU A 82 8.19 26.41 14.58
CA LEU A 82 7.65 25.66 13.44
C LEU A 82 6.33 26.23 12.94
N GLY A 83 6.27 26.57 11.65
CA GLY A 83 5.03 26.81 10.92
C GLY A 83 4.65 25.63 10.05
N VAL A 84 3.40 25.20 10.09
CA VAL A 84 2.86 24.09 9.30
C VAL A 84 1.67 24.60 8.50
N ILE A 85 1.72 24.47 7.17
CA ILE A 85 0.64 24.86 6.27
C ILE A 85 0.20 23.64 5.49
N SER A 86 -1.04 23.21 5.68
CA SER A 86 -1.66 22.11 4.96
C SER A 86 -2.52 22.64 3.83
N LEU A 87 -2.29 22.18 2.62
CA LEU A 87 -2.98 22.53 1.39
C LEU A 87 -3.81 21.35 0.92
N GLU A 88 -5.13 21.48 0.92
CA GLU A 88 -6.04 20.50 0.32
C GLU A 88 -6.39 20.95 -1.09
N PHE A 89 -6.20 20.08 -2.07
CA PHE A 89 -6.52 20.31 -3.47
C PHE A 89 -7.82 19.61 -3.86
N GLU A 90 -8.40 19.99 -4.98
CA GLU A 90 -9.50 19.23 -5.58
C GLU A 90 -9.03 17.82 -5.97
N TRP A 91 -9.94 16.83 -5.88
CA TRP A 91 -9.58 15.42 -6.10
C TRP A 91 -9.09 15.10 -7.52
N GLU A 92 -9.47 15.93 -8.48
CA GLU A 92 -9.04 15.80 -9.88
C GLU A 92 -7.72 16.54 -10.16
N ALA A 93 -7.17 17.26 -9.19
CA ALA A 93 -5.93 18.01 -9.34
C ALA A 93 -4.73 17.07 -9.55
N ASN A 94 -3.86 17.44 -10.47
CA ASN A 94 -2.58 16.76 -10.65
C ASN A 94 -1.60 17.21 -9.53
N LEU A 95 -1.38 16.32 -8.55
CA LEU A 95 -0.52 16.64 -7.40
C LEU A 95 0.96 16.87 -7.77
N ASP A 96 1.44 16.34 -8.89
CA ASP A 96 2.81 16.58 -9.33
C ASP A 96 2.96 18.01 -9.86
N GLU A 97 1.94 18.51 -10.57
CA GLU A 97 1.84 19.89 -11.03
C GLU A 97 1.63 20.84 -9.85
N ALA A 98 0.65 20.56 -8.98
CA ALA A 98 0.42 21.31 -7.75
C ALA A 98 1.68 21.40 -6.85
N SER A 99 2.45 20.34 -6.74
CA SER A 99 3.72 20.33 -5.97
C SER A 99 4.76 21.27 -6.56
N ASN A 100 4.82 21.40 -7.90
CA ASN A 100 5.70 22.36 -8.56
C ASN A 100 5.21 23.80 -8.33
N ASP A 101 3.91 24.03 -8.45
CA ASP A 101 3.32 25.37 -8.22
C ASP A 101 3.51 25.83 -6.77
N VAL A 102 3.33 24.91 -5.81
CA VAL A 102 3.63 25.17 -4.39
C VAL A 102 5.11 25.48 -4.19
N ARG A 103 6.02 24.78 -4.88
CA ARG A 103 7.46 25.06 -4.79
C ARG A 103 7.79 26.44 -5.32
N ASP A 104 7.22 26.82 -6.45
CA ASP A 104 7.41 28.14 -7.05
C ASP A 104 6.84 29.25 -6.15
N ALA A 105 5.70 29.01 -5.49
CA ALA A 105 5.13 29.93 -4.53
C ALA A 105 6.01 30.08 -3.28
N VAL A 106 6.54 28.97 -2.74
CA VAL A 106 7.49 28.98 -1.62
C VAL A 106 8.79 29.73 -1.99
N ASP A 107 9.33 29.50 -3.20
CA ASP A 107 10.54 30.20 -3.66
C ASP A 107 10.32 31.71 -3.83
N LYS A 108 9.10 32.15 -4.19
CA LYS A 108 8.74 33.57 -4.18
C LYS A 108 8.61 34.11 -2.76
N ALA A 109 8.01 33.34 -1.85
CA ALA A 109 7.87 33.73 -0.45
C ALA A 109 9.24 33.90 0.24
N MET A 110 10.23 33.08 -0.11
CA MET A 110 11.60 33.13 0.44
C MET A 110 12.26 34.51 0.32
N GLN A 111 11.87 35.32 -0.67
CA GLN A 111 12.39 36.69 -0.83
C GLN A 111 11.95 37.66 0.28
N ASN A 112 10.86 37.33 0.97
CA ASN A 112 10.25 38.16 2.00
C ASN A 112 10.35 37.53 3.40
N LEU A 113 10.85 36.28 3.51
CA LEU A 113 11.08 35.59 4.77
C LEU A 113 12.36 36.09 5.44
N PRO A 114 12.50 35.96 6.77
CA PRO A 114 13.73 36.27 7.49
C PRO A 114 14.93 35.44 6.97
N ASP A 115 16.13 36.05 6.99
CA ASP A 115 17.36 35.40 6.46
C ASP A 115 17.77 34.15 7.27
N ASP A 116 17.40 34.08 8.56
CA ASP A 116 17.75 32.99 9.46
C ASP A 116 16.77 31.80 9.44
N ILE A 117 15.77 31.82 8.54
CA ILE A 117 14.82 30.72 8.43
C ILE A 117 15.40 29.59 7.58
N ASP A 118 15.17 28.37 8.02
CA ASP A 118 15.43 27.20 7.19
C ASP A 118 14.48 27.18 5.98
N ARG A 119 15.00 26.74 4.82
CA ARG A 119 14.16 26.63 3.62
C ARG A 119 12.94 25.73 3.90
N PRO A 120 11.70 26.21 3.65
CA PRO A 120 10.51 25.43 3.89
C PRO A 120 10.51 24.10 3.11
N THR A 121 10.13 23.03 3.78
CA THR A 121 10.07 21.69 3.21
C THR A 121 8.65 21.39 2.77
N ILE A 122 8.49 20.90 1.54
CA ILE A 122 7.19 20.49 0.99
C ILE A 122 7.09 18.97 1.12
N MET A 123 6.05 18.51 1.80
CA MET A 123 5.77 17.10 2.02
C MET A 123 4.46 16.71 1.34
N ARG A 124 4.49 15.61 0.60
CA ARG A 124 3.29 14.97 0.05
C ARG A 124 2.99 13.72 0.85
N PHE A 125 1.80 13.64 1.42
CA PHE A 125 1.36 12.44 2.10
C PHE A 125 0.91 11.39 1.09
N ASN A 126 1.41 10.17 1.22
CA ASN A 126 0.92 9.01 0.49
C ASN A 126 0.89 7.77 1.40
N THR A 127 0.14 6.76 0.99
CA THR A 127 0.02 5.52 1.77
C THR A 127 1.33 4.72 1.88
N SER A 128 2.30 4.95 1.00
CA SER A 128 3.63 4.31 1.09
C SER A 128 4.51 4.87 2.20
N MET A 129 4.18 6.06 2.74
CA MET A 129 4.87 6.60 3.93
C MET A 129 4.47 5.87 5.21
N MET A 130 3.37 5.09 5.19
CA MET A 130 3.01 4.26 6.33
C MET A 130 4.02 3.12 6.49
N PRO A 131 4.62 2.96 7.69
CA PRO A 131 5.60 1.91 7.91
C PRO A 131 4.97 0.53 7.77
N ILE A 132 5.64 -0.35 7.03
CA ILE A 132 5.25 -1.76 6.89
C ILE A 132 5.70 -2.60 8.08
N LEU A 133 6.79 -2.19 8.73
CA LEU A 133 7.34 -2.81 9.93
C LEU A 133 7.73 -1.74 10.94
N ILE A 134 7.35 -1.96 12.19
CA ILE A 134 7.72 -1.11 13.32
C ILE A 134 8.32 -2.00 14.40
N TYR A 135 9.56 -1.70 14.79
CA TYR A 135 10.26 -2.38 15.86
C TYR A 135 10.58 -1.43 17.01
N ALA A 136 10.40 -1.92 18.22
CA ALA A 136 11.05 -1.36 19.40
C ALA A 136 12.52 -1.78 19.40
N VAL A 137 13.40 -0.86 19.59
CA VAL A 137 14.84 -1.12 19.75
C VAL A 137 15.25 -0.65 21.12
N THR A 138 15.71 -1.56 21.98
CA THR A 138 16.17 -1.22 23.33
C THR A 138 17.63 -1.61 23.50
N ALA A 139 18.37 -0.83 24.28
CA ALA A 139 19.74 -1.12 24.66
C ALA A 139 20.02 -0.64 26.08
N ASP A 140 20.94 -1.29 26.77
CA ASP A 140 21.40 -0.90 28.09
C ASP A 140 22.75 -0.19 28.01
N GLN A 141 23.83 -0.94 27.77
CA GLN A 141 25.20 -0.41 27.72
C GLN A 141 25.49 0.37 26.45
N SER A 142 24.92 -0.12 25.32
CA SER A 142 25.08 0.50 24.00
C SER A 142 24.14 1.70 23.78
N TYR A 143 23.27 2.03 24.75
CA TYR A 143 22.27 3.09 24.61
C TYR A 143 22.85 4.46 24.19
N PRO A 144 23.96 4.96 24.75
CA PRO A 144 24.49 6.27 24.37
C PRO A 144 25.00 6.38 22.93
N GLY A 145 25.32 5.26 22.30
CA GLY A 145 25.83 5.21 20.93
C GLY A 145 24.94 4.43 19.96
N ILE A 146 23.72 4.11 20.36
CA ILE A 146 22.82 3.23 19.61
C ILE A 146 22.48 3.80 18.24
N ASP A 147 22.29 5.10 18.11
CA ASP A 147 21.98 5.78 16.88
C ASP A 147 23.03 5.48 15.81
N LYS A 148 24.29 5.74 16.08
CA LYS A 148 25.41 5.46 15.16
C LYS A 148 25.58 3.97 14.87
N ILE A 149 25.41 3.11 15.89
CA ILE A 149 25.53 1.65 15.71
C ILE A 149 24.44 1.15 14.75
N LEU A 150 23.21 1.67 14.89
CA LEU A 150 22.10 1.30 14.02
C LEU A 150 22.27 1.85 12.61
N ASP A 151 22.75 3.09 12.48
CA ASP A 151 22.99 3.71 11.17
C ASP A 151 24.03 2.94 10.35
N ASP A 152 25.21 2.71 10.94
CA ASP A 152 26.33 2.05 10.28
C ASP A 152 26.03 0.59 9.90
N LYS A 153 25.41 -0.18 10.80
CA LYS A 153 25.28 -1.64 10.66
C LYS A 153 23.92 -2.10 10.19
N LEU A 154 22.85 -1.36 10.48
CA LEU A 154 21.48 -1.77 10.23
C LEU A 154 20.81 -0.94 9.13
N ILE A 155 20.73 0.39 9.30
CA ILE A 155 19.98 1.28 8.40
C ILE A 155 20.55 1.20 6.99
N THR A 156 21.89 1.29 6.86
CA THR A 156 22.57 1.15 5.57
C THR A 156 22.28 -0.18 4.86
N ARG A 157 22.17 -1.28 5.62
CA ARG A 157 21.85 -2.61 5.07
C ARG A 157 20.38 -2.71 4.67
N LEU A 158 19.46 -2.22 5.48
CA LEU A 158 18.02 -2.24 5.20
C LEU A 158 17.65 -1.34 4.01
N ASN A 159 18.29 -0.17 3.88
CA ASN A 159 18.08 0.73 2.73
C ASN A 159 18.51 0.13 1.38
N ARG A 160 19.35 -0.93 1.38
CA ARG A 160 19.75 -1.66 0.17
C ARG A 160 18.76 -2.76 -0.23
N VAL A 161 17.77 -3.03 0.60
CA VAL A 161 16.71 -4.00 0.26
C VAL A 161 15.84 -3.40 -0.83
N ASP A 162 15.68 -4.16 -1.91
CA ASP A 162 14.83 -3.73 -3.03
C ASP A 162 13.40 -3.48 -2.58
N GLY A 163 12.86 -2.32 -2.96
CA GLY A 163 11.53 -1.88 -2.57
C GLY A 163 11.40 -1.19 -1.20
N VAL A 164 12.47 -1.07 -0.41
CA VAL A 164 12.50 -0.20 0.78
C VAL A 164 12.62 1.25 0.33
N ALA A 165 11.77 2.13 0.87
CA ALA A 165 11.82 3.57 0.60
C ALA A 165 12.69 4.30 1.62
N SER A 166 12.47 4.05 2.91
CA SER A 166 13.27 4.62 3.99
C SER A 166 13.26 3.75 5.24
N VAL A 167 14.30 3.88 6.01
CA VAL A 167 14.45 3.29 7.34
C VAL A 167 14.77 4.42 8.31
N ILE A 168 13.89 4.61 9.30
CA ILE A 168 13.98 5.72 10.25
C ILE A 168 14.04 5.14 11.65
N VAL A 169 14.97 5.65 12.46
CA VAL A 169 15.03 5.39 13.91
C VAL A 169 14.63 6.66 14.63
N ALA A 170 13.52 6.61 15.37
CA ALA A 170 13.02 7.74 16.14
C ALA A 170 13.25 7.48 17.64
N GLY A 171 13.64 8.53 18.40
CA GLY A 171 13.83 8.48 19.85
C GLY A 171 15.11 7.77 20.30
N ALA A 172 16.00 7.36 19.39
CA ALA A 172 17.35 6.95 19.74
C ALA A 172 18.18 8.18 20.18
N PRO A 173 19.02 8.04 21.22
CA PRO A 173 19.84 9.15 21.66
C PRO A 173 20.92 9.48 20.63
N GLU A 174 20.97 10.72 20.19
CA GLU A 174 22.00 11.26 19.32
C GLU A 174 23.20 11.69 20.16
N ARG A 175 24.40 11.15 19.86
CA ARG A 175 25.63 11.59 20.50
C ARG A 175 26.05 12.95 19.96
N VAL A 176 26.30 13.89 20.85
CA VAL A 176 26.73 15.25 20.51
C VAL A 176 27.91 15.68 21.39
N VAL A 177 28.72 16.59 20.88
CA VAL A 177 29.77 17.24 21.64
C VAL A 177 29.37 18.68 21.90
N TYR A 178 29.01 19.00 23.14
CA TYR A 178 28.74 20.37 23.54
C TYR A 178 30.04 21.10 23.85
N VAL A 179 30.12 22.32 23.35
CA VAL A 179 31.20 23.26 23.63
C VAL A 179 30.61 24.43 24.43
N ASP A 180 30.64 24.34 25.76
CA ASP A 180 30.08 25.33 26.65
C ASP A 180 31.10 26.45 26.86
N LEU A 181 30.87 27.62 26.28
CA LEU A 181 31.75 28.77 26.32
C LEU A 181 31.53 29.58 27.61
N ASP A 182 32.61 30.05 28.24
CA ASP A 182 32.57 30.96 29.37
C ASP A 182 32.59 32.42 28.89
N PRO A 183 31.50 33.20 29.06
CA PRO A 183 31.42 34.57 28.58
C PRO A 183 32.52 35.48 29.13
N ASN A 184 32.89 35.30 30.41
CA ASN A 184 33.90 36.13 31.04
C ASN A 184 35.31 35.87 30.44
N LYS A 185 35.59 34.64 30.09
CA LYS A 185 36.84 34.27 29.42
C LYS A 185 36.87 34.74 27.98
N LEU A 186 35.72 34.68 27.27
CA LEU A 186 35.61 35.23 25.93
C LEU A 186 35.94 36.71 25.89
N ASP A 187 35.36 37.49 26.79
CA ASP A 187 35.63 38.91 26.94
C ASP A 187 37.11 39.17 27.29
N ALA A 188 37.70 38.40 28.21
CA ALA A 188 39.11 38.54 28.62
C ALA A 188 40.10 38.30 27.45
N TYR A 189 39.76 37.40 26.53
CA TYR A 189 40.57 37.09 25.33
C TYR A 189 40.11 37.82 24.06
N ASN A 190 39.06 38.65 24.16
CA ASN A 190 38.51 39.43 23.04
C ASN A 190 38.06 38.54 21.89
N LEU A 191 37.42 37.40 22.20
CA LEU A 191 36.91 36.40 21.27
C LEU A 191 35.38 36.47 21.21
N THR A 192 34.82 36.30 19.98
CA THR A 192 33.37 36.20 19.77
C THR A 192 32.93 34.75 19.58
N LEU A 193 31.66 34.47 19.91
CA LEU A 193 31.04 33.16 19.68
C LEU A 193 31.20 32.73 18.21
N GLU A 194 30.95 33.65 17.29
CA GLU A 194 31.03 33.41 15.84
C GLU A 194 32.46 33.04 15.39
N GLN A 195 33.48 33.73 15.93
CA GLN A 195 34.87 33.40 15.62
C GLN A 195 35.25 31.98 16.07
N ILE A 196 34.76 31.54 17.20
CA ILE A 196 35.00 30.18 17.71
C ILE A 196 34.25 29.15 16.87
N GLY A 197 32.99 29.40 16.56
CA GLY A 197 32.20 28.53 15.67
C GLY A 197 32.85 28.34 14.31
N ASN A 198 33.25 29.45 13.67
CA ASN A 198 33.95 29.42 12.38
C ASN A 198 35.31 28.70 12.46
N LYS A 199 36.01 28.81 13.59
CA LYS A 199 37.28 28.11 13.79
C LYS A 199 37.09 26.61 13.94
N ILE A 200 36.09 26.17 14.70
CA ILE A 200 35.74 24.75 14.84
C ILE A 200 35.35 24.16 13.47
N LEU A 201 34.50 24.87 12.70
CA LEU A 201 34.10 24.44 11.34
C LEU A 201 35.27 24.35 10.38
N ALA A 202 36.24 25.27 10.48
CA ALA A 202 37.41 25.28 9.61
C ALA A 202 38.41 24.14 9.91
N GLU A 203 38.53 23.75 11.18
CA GLU A 203 39.42 22.67 11.62
C GLU A 203 38.76 21.28 11.46
N ASN A 204 37.43 21.18 11.54
CA ASN A 204 36.68 19.92 11.36
C ASN A 204 36.31 19.69 9.91
N LYS A 205 37.29 19.54 9.03
CA LYS A 205 37.06 19.40 7.61
C LYS A 205 38.17 18.64 6.90
N ASP A 206 37.78 17.64 6.14
CA ASP A 206 38.67 17.00 5.19
C ASP A 206 38.90 17.88 3.97
N VAL A 207 40.14 18.00 3.57
CA VAL A 207 40.54 18.84 2.44
C VAL A 207 41.19 17.99 1.35
N SER A 208 40.60 18.02 0.14
CA SER A 208 41.25 17.48 -1.05
C SER A 208 42.35 18.45 -1.46
N SER A 209 43.60 18.03 -1.34
CA SER A 209 44.79 18.86 -1.64
C SER A 209 45.35 18.69 -3.07
N GLY A 210 44.54 18.11 -3.98
CA GLY A 210 44.93 17.87 -5.36
C GLY A 210 45.64 16.54 -5.56
N ASN A 211 46.46 16.44 -6.62
CA ASN A 211 47.13 15.21 -7.00
C ASN A 211 48.64 15.40 -7.03
N VAL A 212 49.37 14.37 -6.62
CA VAL A 212 50.83 14.31 -6.70
C VAL A 212 51.24 13.24 -7.71
N LYS A 213 51.99 13.64 -8.76
CA LYS A 213 52.54 12.72 -9.77
C LYS A 213 53.83 12.10 -9.27
N MET A 214 53.87 10.79 -9.10
CA MET A 214 55.07 10.03 -8.79
C MET A 214 55.36 9.05 -9.93
N GLY A 215 56.25 9.37 -10.80
CA GLY A 215 56.53 8.58 -12.00
C GLY A 215 55.37 8.57 -12.99
N LEU A 216 54.84 7.37 -13.26
CA LEU A 216 53.67 7.15 -14.15
C LEU A 216 52.34 7.12 -13.39
N MET A 217 52.37 7.24 -12.06
CA MET A 217 51.19 7.19 -11.20
C MET A 217 50.81 8.58 -10.73
N ASP A 218 49.48 8.85 -10.70
CA ASP A 218 48.88 10.06 -10.16
C ASP A 218 48.15 9.70 -8.87
N TYR A 219 48.59 10.26 -7.75
CA TYR A 219 48.01 10.00 -6.41
C TYR A 219 47.19 11.19 -5.97
N ALA A 220 45.91 10.95 -5.66
CA ALA A 220 45.07 11.95 -5.02
C ALA A 220 45.55 12.16 -3.58
N LEU A 221 45.78 13.41 -3.19
CA LEU A 221 46.16 13.80 -1.84
C LEU A 221 44.95 14.30 -1.10
N ARG A 222 44.61 13.63 0.04
CA ARG A 222 43.58 14.04 0.96
C ARG A 222 44.22 14.31 2.31
N ILE A 223 43.89 15.42 2.91
CA ILE A 223 44.25 15.74 4.29
C ILE A 223 43.01 15.42 5.12
N GLU A 224 43.11 14.44 6.01
CA GLU A 224 42.09 14.10 6.97
C GLU A 224 42.19 15.10 8.12
N GLY A 225 41.14 15.90 8.30
CA GLY A 225 41.05 16.96 9.30
C GLY A 225 39.80 16.86 10.16
N GLU A 226 38.89 15.92 9.89
CA GLU A 226 37.74 15.66 10.73
C GLU A 226 38.15 15.07 12.08
N PHE A 227 37.51 15.51 13.17
CA PHE A 227 37.82 15.03 14.49
C PHE A 227 37.26 13.62 14.71
N GLU A 228 38.12 12.71 15.17
CA GLU A 228 37.71 11.34 15.54
C GLU A 228 37.36 11.22 17.03
N GLU A 229 37.96 12.06 17.87
CA GLU A 229 37.80 12.07 19.32
C GLU A 229 37.45 13.46 19.87
N SER A 230 36.60 13.54 20.88
CA SER A 230 36.20 14.81 21.52
C SER A 230 37.38 15.56 22.15
N ASP A 231 38.45 14.86 22.55
CA ASP A 231 39.64 15.48 23.12
C ASP A 231 40.44 16.29 22.06
N GLN A 232 40.34 15.97 20.78
CA GLN A 232 40.96 16.76 19.72
C GLN A 232 40.35 18.15 19.62
N ILE A 233 39.03 18.26 19.87
CA ILE A 233 38.30 19.54 19.86
C ILE A 233 38.82 20.48 20.97
N LYS A 234 39.18 19.97 22.15
CA LYS A 234 39.74 20.76 23.26
C LYS A 234 41.01 21.47 22.87
N ASN A 235 41.79 20.90 21.96
CA ASN A 235 43.11 21.37 21.57
C ASN A 235 43.11 22.30 20.34
N ILE A 236 41.95 22.70 19.87
CA ILE A 236 41.83 23.68 18.77
C ILE A 236 42.48 25.00 19.20
N VAL A 237 43.35 25.52 18.34
CA VAL A 237 44.03 26.81 18.55
C VAL A 237 43.09 27.92 18.10
N LEU A 238 42.61 28.75 19.02
CA LEU A 238 41.76 29.90 18.74
C LEU A 238 42.57 31.14 18.28
N GLY A 239 43.77 31.33 18.82
CA GLY A 239 44.63 32.45 18.50
C GLY A 239 45.87 32.52 19.38
N THR A 240 46.58 33.65 19.31
CA THR A 240 47.74 33.93 20.14
C THR A 240 47.61 35.32 20.76
N GLN A 241 47.75 35.43 22.07
CA GLN A 241 47.71 36.71 22.80
C GLN A 241 48.92 36.78 23.73
N ASN A 242 49.65 37.89 23.73
CA ASN A 242 50.86 38.08 24.56
C ASN A 242 51.89 36.94 24.42
N ASN A 243 52.09 36.44 23.19
CA ASN A 243 52.98 35.33 22.86
C ASN A 243 52.58 33.97 23.50
N LYS A 244 51.33 33.83 23.98
CA LYS A 244 50.74 32.56 24.47
C LYS A 244 49.66 32.11 23.48
N THR A 245 49.71 30.85 23.13
CA THR A 245 48.65 30.21 22.31
C THR A 245 47.40 29.99 23.19
N ILE A 246 46.24 30.40 22.69
CA ILE A 246 44.96 30.21 23.34
C ILE A 246 44.29 28.99 22.71
N TYR A 247 43.98 28.00 23.55
CA TYR A 247 43.27 26.80 23.12
C TYR A 247 41.77 26.88 23.47
N LEU A 248 40.95 26.06 22.81
CA LEU A 248 39.50 26.02 23.09
C LEU A 248 39.22 25.65 24.57
N HIS A 249 39.98 24.74 25.18
CA HIS A 249 39.83 24.36 26.59
C HIS A 249 40.12 25.52 27.57
N ASP A 250 40.79 26.57 27.14
CA ASP A 250 41.01 27.75 28.02
C ASP A 250 39.74 28.57 28.21
N VAL A 251 38.83 28.57 27.20
CA VAL A 251 37.62 29.40 27.15
C VAL A 251 36.32 28.60 27.18
N ALA A 252 36.39 27.27 27.00
CA ALA A 252 35.25 26.40 26.92
C ALA A 252 35.42 25.11 27.71
N VAL A 253 34.30 24.50 28.06
CA VAL A 253 34.20 23.12 28.57
C VAL A 253 33.62 22.25 27.47
N VAL A 254 34.42 21.29 26.98
CA VAL A 254 33.96 20.33 25.94
C VAL A 254 33.40 19.09 26.64
N ARG A 255 32.13 18.81 26.39
CA ARG A 255 31.42 17.66 26.97
C ARG A 255 30.94 16.75 25.83
N ASP A 256 31.38 15.51 25.85
CA ASP A 256 30.87 14.45 25.00
C ASP A 256 29.70 13.77 25.72
N THR A 257 28.52 13.92 25.20
CA THR A 257 27.29 13.50 25.87
C THR A 257 26.18 13.16 24.84
N ILE A 258 24.99 12.95 25.33
CA ILE A 258 23.79 12.75 24.53
C ILE A 258 23.09 14.09 24.40
N LYS A 259 22.56 14.38 23.21
CA LYS A 259 21.69 15.53 22.94
C LYS A 259 20.51 15.55 23.91
N ASP A 260 20.06 16.71 24.30
CA ASP A 260 18.90 16.86 25.17
C ASP A 260 17.69 16.13 24.58
N ILE A 261 17.11 15.22 25.37
CA ILE A 261 16.04 14.34 24.94
C ILE A 261 14.74 15.15 24.89
N THR A 262 14.25 15.40 23.68
CA THR A 262 12.95 16.04 23.43
C THR A 262 11.81 15.01 23.34
N LEU A 263 12.12 13.76 22.97
CA LEU A 263 11.19 12.65 22.84
C LEU A 263 11.77 11.42 23.55
N GLU A 264 11.26 11.11 24.74
CA GLU A 264 11.67 9.90 25.47
C GLU A 264 10.74 8.73 25.10
N GLN A 265 11.32 7.63 24.66
CA GLN A 265 10.60 6.40 24.37
C GLN A 265 11.01 5.32 25.36
N THR A 266 10.03 4.78 26.08
CA THR A 266 10.24 3.66 27.00
C THR A 266 9.45 2.44 26.53
N ILE A 267 10.12 1.31 26.44
CA ILE A 267 9.54 0.04 25.99
C ILE A 267 9.85 -0.99 27.06
N ASN A 268 8.79 -1.54 27.69
CA ASN A 268 8.94 -2.51 28.79
C ASN A 268 9.89 -2.02 29.91
N ARG A 269 9.87 -0.71 30.23
CA ARG A 269 10.76 -0.02 31.17
C ARG A 269 12.23 0.12 30.70
N GLY A 270 12.58 -0.35 29.52
CA GLY A 270 13.88 -0.11 28.89
C GLY A 270 13.85 1.20 28.09
N ARG A 271 14.97 1.92 28.05
CA ARG A 271 15.16 3.06 27.16
C ARG A 271 15.50 2.58 25.77
N GLY A 272 14.96 3.22 24.76
CA GLY A 272 15.19 2.80 23.39
C GLY A 272 14.61 3.75 22.36
N GLY A 273 14.57 3.31 21.12
CA GLY A 273 13.98 4.00 20.00
C GLY A 273 13.00 3.10 19.25
N VAL A 274 12.35 3.68 18.26
CA VAL A 274 11.47 2.97 17.34
C VAL A 274 12.08 2.97 15.96
N LEU A 275 12.33 1.78 15.41
CA LEU A 275 12.75 1.56 14.04
C LEU A 275 11.53 1.39 13.17
N MET A 276 11.38 2.25 12.17
CA MET A 276 10.29 2.24 11.20
C MET A 276 10.85 1.96 9.81
N ILE A 277 10.26 1.00 9.11
CA ILE A 277 10.63 0.64 7.73
C ILE A 277 9.44 0.93 6.82
N THR A 278 9.65 1.78 5.82
CA THR A 278 8.65 2.12 4.81
C THR A 278 8.99 1.48 3.47
N LYS A 279 8.00 1.28 2.61
CA LYS A 279 8.18 0.72 1.27
C LYS A 279 8.04 1.78 0.17
N GLN A 280 8.62 1.52 -1.00
CA GLN A 280 8.36 2.29 -2.21
C GLN A 280 6.90 2.07 -2.68
N THR A 281 6.33 3.08 -3.34
CA THR A 281 4.90 3.11 -3.72
C THR A 281 4.45 1.87 -4.48
N ASP A 282 5.26 1.38 -5.42
CA ASP A 282 4.91 0.25 -6.28
C ASP A 282 5.46 -1.11 -5.79
N ALA A 283 6.16 -1.12 -4.65
CA ALA A 283 6.74 -2.33 -4.12
C ALA A 283 5.72 -3.22 -3.41
N ASN A 284 5.92 -4.53 -3.48
CA ASN A 284 5.09 -5.52 -2.79
C ASN A 284 5.40 -5.52 -1.28
N ALA A 285 4.44 -5.06 -0.45
CA ALA A 285 4.62 -4.91 0.99
C ALA A 285 5.07 -6.19 1.70
N VAL A 286 4.52 -7.34 1.29
CA VAL A 286 4.83 -8.65 1.89
C VAL A 286 6.25 -9.11 1.52
N ALA A 287 6.65 -8.94 0.26
CA ALA A 287 7.98 -9.32 -0.22
C ALA A 287 9.07 -8.45 0.43
N VAL A 288 8.86 -7.13 0.46
CA VAL A 288 9.78 -6.17 1.10
C VAL A 288 9.93 -6.46 2.58
N ALA A 289 8.82 -6.65 3.31
CA ALA A 289 8.86 -6.95 4.74
C ALA A 289 9.57 -8.27 5.02
N LYS A 290 9.36 -9.31 4.21
CA LYS A 290 10.04 -10.61 4.35
C LYS A 290 11.55 -10.49 4.19
N GLU A 291 12.01 -9.77 3.17
CA GLU A 291 13.45 -9.58 2.94
C GLU A 291 14.06 -8.64 4.00
N ALA A 292 13.35 -7.57 4.40
CA ALA A 292 13.78 -6.69 5.48
C ALA A 292 13.96 -7.44 6.82
N LYS A 293 13.01 -8.31 7.20
CA LYS A 293 13.13 -9.17 8.38
C LYS A 293 14.37 -10.06 8.32
N LYS A 294 14.61 -10.69 7.17
CA LYS A 294 15.79 -11.54 6.97
C LYS A 294 17.09 -10.75 7.09
N GLN A 295 17.17 -9.53 6.52
CA GLN A 295 18.35 -8.67 6.64
C GLN A 295 18.52 -8.17 8.08
N LEU A 296 17.43 -7.88 8.81
CA LEU A 296 17.46 -7.56 10.23
C LEU A 296 18.03 -8.72 11.06
N GLU A 297 17.58 -9.94 10.85
CA GLU A 297 18.09 -11.12 11.56
C GLU A 297 19.60 -11.35 11.30
N LEU A 298 20.08 -11.05 10.09
CA LEU A 298 21.49 -11.10 9.77
C LEU A 298 22.28 -10.00 10.48
N ALA A 299 21.75 -8.76 10.49
CA ALA A 299 22.37 -7.63 11.16
C ALA A 299 22.43 -7.82 12.67
N MET A 300 21.40 -8.40 13.29
CA MET A 300 21.38 -8.69 14.74
C MET A 300 22.54 -9.56 15.22
N LYS A 301 23.12 -10.40 14.34
CA LYS A 301 24.30 -11.22 14.69
C LYS A 301 25.60 -10.40 14.77
N GLU A 302 25.63 -9.24 14.16
CA GLU A 302 26.77 -8.34 14.08
C GLU A 302 26.66 -7.16 15.08
N LEU A 303 25.47 -7.02 15.69
CA LEU A 303 25.19 -5.98 16.71
C LEU A 303 25.61 -6.44 18.11
N PRO A 304 25.87 -5.50 19.03
CA PRO A 304 26.06 -5.81 20.44
C PRO A 304 24.89 -6.60 21.03
N SER A 305 25.20 -7.53 21.93
CA SER A 305 24.21 -8.48 22.49
C SER A 305 23.18 -7.83 23.42
N ASP A 306 23.40 -6.61 23.86
CA ASP A 306 22.47 -5.83 24.71
C ASP A 306 21.41 -5.08 23.90
N ILE A 307 21.55 -5.02 22.55
CA ILE A 307 20.56 -4.41 21.67
C ILE A 307 19.48 -5.45 21.35
N ASN A 308 18.25 -5.16 21.76
CA ASN A 308 17.10 -6.03 21.54
C ASN A 308 16.07 -5.38 20.61
N PHE A 309 15.53 -6.20 19.70
CA PHE A 309 14.47 -5.81 18.79
C PHE A 309 13.17 -6.54 19.13
N GLN A 310 12.09 -5.78 19.32
CA GLN A 310 10.77 -6.33 19.52
C GLN A 310 9.82 -5.75 18.47
N ILE A 311 9.06 -6.61 17.79
CA ILE A 311 8.05 -6.17 16.81
C ILE A 311 6.92 -5.47 17.57
N ILE A 312 6.64 -4.20 17.22
CA ILE A 312 5.48 -3.44 17.68
C ILE A 312 4.32 -3.66 16.71
N SER A 313 4.59 -3.51 15.42
CA SER A 313 3.59 -3.69 14.36
C SER A 313 4.21 -4.35 13.14
N ASP A 314 3.50 -5.31 12.61
CA ASP A 314 3.82 -6.03 11.39
C ASP A 314 2.63 -5.99 10.44
N ASN A 315 2.59 -4.96 9.61
CA ASN A 315 1.52 -4.82 8.63
C ASN A 315 1.57 -5.92 7.56
N SER A 316 2.75 -6.49 7.28
CA SER A 316 2.88 -7.58 6.31
C SER A 316 2.20 -8.87 6.78
N ASP A 317 2.30 -9.20 8.07
CA ASP A 317 1.63 -10.36 8.66
C ASP A 317 0.11 -10.18 8.66
N PHE A 318 -0.37 -8.97 8.97
CA PHE A 318 -1.79 -8.62 8.86
C PHE A 318 -2.31 -8.78 7.42
N ILE A 319 -1.56 -8.28 6.42
CA ILE A 319 -1.91 -8.43 5.00
C ILE A 319 -1.99 -9.91 4.61
N VAL A 320 -0.98 -10.71 4.95
CA VAL A 320 -0.95 -12.15 4.64
C VAL A 320 -2.12 -12.88 5.28
N LYS A 321 -2.41 -12.63 6.57
CA LYS A 321 -3.55 -13.23 7.27
C LYS A 321 -4.88 -12.82 6.64
N SER A 322 -5.05 -11.54 6.30
CA SER A 322 -6.27 -11.04 5.65
C SER A 322 -6.48 -11.69 4.29
N ILE A 323 -5.44 -11.79 3.48
CA ILE A 323 -5.51 -12.44 2.16
C ILE A 323 -5.82 -13.92 2.30
N ASN A 324 -5.16 -14.63 3.21
CA ASN A 324 -5.43 -16.04 3.45
C ASN A 324 -6.88 -16.28 3.89
N ASN A 325 -7.40 -15.48 4.82
CA ASN A 325 -8.78 -15.56 5.27
C ASN A 325 -9.78 -15.31 4.12
N LEU A 326 -9.47 -14.33 3.24
CA LEU A 326 -10.30 -14.06 2.07
C LEU A 326 -10.21 -15.17 1.03
N GLN A 327 -9.03 -15.74 0.78
CA GLN A 327 -8.86 -16.90 -0.09
C GLN A 327 -9.63 -18.13 0.44
N GLU A 328 -9.57 -18.39 1.75
CA GLU A 328 -10.36 -19.44 2.38
C GLU A 328 -11.85 -19.19 2.20
N THR A 329 -12.31 -17.94 2.41
CA THR A 329 -13.71 -17.54 2.20
C THR A 329 -14.15 -17.78 0.76
N LEU A 330 -13.31 -17.40 -0.22
CA LEU A 330 -13.55 -17.66 -1.64
C LEU A 330 -13.65 -19.17 -1.94
N MET A 331 -12.76 -19.98 -1.37
CA MET A 331 -12.79 -21.42 -1.52
C MET A 331 -14.05 -22.04 -0.90
N TYR A 332 -14.43 -21.62 0.32
CA TYR A 332 -15.66 -22.08 0.95
C TYR A 332 -16.89 -21.67 0.16
N ALA A 333 -16.96 -20.43 -0.33
CA ALA A 333 -18.03 -19.95 -1.19
C ALA A 333 -18.15 -20.80 -2.47
N LEU A 334 -17.02 -21.08 -3.15
CA LEU A 334 -16.98 -21.93 -4.33
C LEU A 334 -17.48 -23.36 -4.01
N ILE A 335 -16.98 -23.98 -2.96
CA ILE A 335 -17.37 -25.32 -2.52
C ILE A 335 -18.88 -25.35 -2.21
N PHE A 336 -19.36 -24.35 -1.47
CA PHE A 336 -20.79 -24.27 -1.08
C PHE A 336 -21.70 -24.11 -2.31
N VAL A 337 -21.32 -23.22 -3.24
CA VAL A 337 -22.06 -23.03 -4.51
C VAL A 337 -22.09 -24.32 -5.32
N VAL A 338 -20.95 -25.00 -5.50
CA VAL A 338 -20.86 -26.28 -6.22
C VAL A 338 -21.74 -27.33 -5.55
N LEU A 339 -21.75 -27.39 -4.21
CA LEU A 339 -22.58 -28.31 -3.46
C LEU A 339 -24.07 -28.02 -3.66
N VAL A 340 -24.49 -26.77 -3.55
CA VAL A 340 -25.88 -26.35 -3.76
C VAL A 340 -26.34 -26.69 -5.18
N VAL A 341 -25.52 -26.32 -6.17
CA VAL A 341 -25.80 -26.63 -7.58
C VAL A 341 -25.91 -28.16 -7.79
N PHE A 342 -25.03 -28.94 -7.17
CA PHE A 342 -25.10 -30.39 -7.23
C PHE A 342 -26.39 -30.94 -6.60
N LEU A 343 -26.82 -30.40 -5.48
CA LEU A 343 -28.05 -30.80 -4.82
C LEU A 343 -29.31 -30.51 -5.68
N PHE A 344 -29.36 -29.34 -6.30
CA PHE A 344 -30.52 -28.94 -7.11
C PHE A 344 -30.56 -29.61 -8.48
N LEU A 345 -29.41 -29.69 -9.18
CA LEU A 345 -29.36 -30.26 -10.53
C LEU A 345 -29.25 -31.79 -10.53
N GLY A 346 -28.69 -32.39 -9.49
CA GLY A 346 -28.51 -33.84 -9.36
C GLY A 346 -27.64 -34.49 -10.42
N ARG A 347 -26.87 -33.68 -11.17
CA ARG A 347 -26.05 -34.13 -12.31
C ARG A 347 -24.62 -33.66 -12.16
N TRP A 348 -23.70 -34.54 -11.84
CA TRP A 348 -22.31 -34.20 -11.60
C TRP A 348 -21.62 -33.49 -12.80
N ARG A 349 -22.04 -33.82 -14.05
CA ARG A 349 -21.49 -33.15 -15.27
C ARG A 349 -21.93 -31.70 -15.37
N ALA A 350 -23.19 -31.42 -15.05
CA ALA A 350 -23.73 -30.07 -14.99
C ALA A 350 -23.01 -29.24 -13.93
N THR A 351 -22.85 -29.81 -12.76
CA THR A 351 -22.11 -29.19 -11.65
C THR A 351 -20.65 -28.91 -12.01
N PHE A 352 -19.98 -29.87 -12.70
CA PHE A 352 -18.60 -29.68 -13.16
C PHE A 352 -18.48 -28.52 -14.16
N ILE A 353 -19.46 -28.36 -15.05
CA ILE A 353 -19.48 -27.23 -16.01
C ILE A 353 -19.53 -25.91 -15.24
N ILE A 354 -20.41 -25.76 -14.25
CA ILE A 354 -20.51 -24.55 -13.43
C ILE A 354 -19.23 -24.35 -12.61
N ALA A 355 -18.71 -25.40 -11.97
CA ALA A 355 -17.47 -25.34 -11.21
C ALA A 355 -16.26 -24.85 -12.05
N LEU A 356 -16.27 -25.11 -13.37
CA LEU A 356 -15.24 -24.64 -14.29
C LEU A 356 -15.47 -23.20 -14.76
N THR A 357 -16.73 -22.78 -14.93
CA THR A 357 -17.05 -21.42 -15.43
C THR A 357 -16.76 -20.33 -14.42
N ILE A 358 -16.91 -20.61 -13.12
CA ILE A 358 -16.68 -19.65 -12.04
C ILE A 358 -15.23 -19.12 -12.02
N PRO A 359 -14.18 -19.96 -11.89
CA PRO A 359 -12.82 -19.47 -11.87
C PRO A 359 -12.42 -18.76 -13.17
N ILE A 360 -12.96 -19.17 -14.31
CA ILE A 360 -12.70 -18.52 -15.61
C ILE A 360 -13.25 -17.09 -15.62
N SER A 361 -14.42 -16.86 -15.02
CA SER A 361 -15.03 -15.52 -14.96
C SER A 361 -14.29 -14.62 -13.97
N LEU A 362 -13.82 -15.18 -12.85
CA LEU A 362 -13.12 -14.42 -11.81
C LEU A 362 -11.69 -14.02 -12.21
N ILE A 363 -11.01 -14.87 -13.00
CA ILE A 363 -9.60 -14.65 -13.32
C ILE A 363 -9.38 -13.38 -14.18
N VAL A 364 -10.42 -12.93 -14.89
CA VAL A 364 -10.37 -11.71 -15.70
C VAL A 364 -10.21 -10.45 -14.82
N ALA A 365 -10.68 -10.50 -13.57
CA ALA A 365 -10.43 -9.42 -12.62
C ALA A 365 -8.93 -9.21 -12.34
N PHE A 366 -8.13 -10.28 -12.30
CA PHE A 366 -6.67 -10.14 -12.11
C PHE A 366 -5.99 -9.54 -13.33
N ILE A 367 -6.50 -9.83 -14.55
CA ILE A 367 -6.02 -9.17 -15.78
C ILE A 367 -6.33 -7.68 -15.72
N TYR A 368 -7.52 -7.31 -15.27
CA TYR A 368 -7.91 -5.90 -15.10
C TYR A 368 -7.00 -5.21 -14.08
N LEU A 369 -6.83 -5.77 -12.87
CA LEU A 369 -5.98 -5.19 -11.83
C LEU A 369 -4.54 -4.99 -12.33
N PHE A 370 -3.99 -5.97 -13.03
CA PHE A 370 -2.64 -5.88 -13.60
C PHE A 370 -2.54 -4.79 -14.68
N ALA A 371 -3.52 -4.71 -15.58
CA ALA A 371 -3.54 -3.73 -16.66
C ALA A 371 -3.71 -2.28 -16.18
N THR A 372 -4.40 -2.08 -15.05
CA THR A 372 -4.59 -0.76 -14.44
C THR A 372 -3.51 -0.38 -13.42
N GLY A 373 -2.56 -1.29 -13.12
CA GLY A 373 -1.52 -1.07 -12.12
C GLY A 373 -2.03 -1.07 -10.69
N GLU A 374 -3.20 -1.65 -10.45
CA GLU A 374 -3.81 -1.80 -9.14
C GLU A 374 -3.20 -2.98 -8.37
N SER A 375 -3.34 -2.96 -7.02
CA SER A 375 -2.85 -4.02 -6.16
C SER A 375 -3.91 -5.06 -5.81
N LEU A 376 -3.45 -6.27 -5.46
CA LEU A 376 -4.28 -7.26 -4.78
C LEU A 376 -4.38 -6.85 -3.31
N ASN A 377 -5.58 -6.46 -2.88
CA ASN A 377 -5.82 -5.90 -1.54
C ASN A 377 -7.15 -6.40 -0.96
N VAL A 378 -7.47 -5.98 0.26
CA VAL A 378 -8.70 -6.39 0.95
C VAL A 378 -9.95 -6.03 0.14
N ILE A 379 -9.98 -4.87 -0.53
CA ILE A 379 -11.13 -4.41 -1.33
C ILE A 379 -11.29 -5.26 -2.59
N SER A 380 -10.20 -5.53 -3.32
CA SER A 380 -10.25 -6.34 -4.54
C SER A 380 -10.72 -7.78 -4.26
N LEU A 381 -10.24 -8.40 -3.18
CA LEU A 381 -10.65 -9.75 -2.78
C LEU A 381 -12.09 -9.79 -2.25
N SER A 382 -12.52 -8.76 -1.51
CA SER A 382 -13.92 -8.62 -1.08
C SER A 382 -14.85 -8.46 -2.28
N SER A 383 -14.44 -7.68 -3.29
CA SER A 383 -15.20 -7.51 -4.54
C SER A 383 -15.36 -8.84 -5.29
N LEU A 384 -14.29 -9.66 -5.34
CA LEU A 384 -14.34 -11.00 -5.91
C LEU A 384 -15.29 -11.92 -5.13
N SER A 385 -15.30 -11.81 -3.79
CA SER A 385 -16.23 -12.58 -2.95
C SER A 385 -17.70 -12.23 -3.25
N ILE A 386 -18.00 -10.95 -3.44
CA ILE A 386 -19.33 -10.49 -3.85
C ILE A 386 -19.66 -11.00 -5.26
N ALA A 387 -18.70 -10.92 -6.19
CA ALA A 387 -18.89 -11.32 -7.57
C ALA A 387 -19.17 -12.82 -7.74
N ILE A 388 -18.61 -13.71 -6.88
CA ILE A 388 -18.86 -15.16 -6.94
C ILE A 388 -20.36 -15.48 -6.93
N GLY A 389 -21.10 -14.85 -6.03
CA GLY A 389 -22.54 -15.08 -5.92
C GLY A 389 -23.32 -14.73 -7.20
N MET A 390 -22.93 -13.64 -7.87
CA MET A 390 -23.59 -13.15 -9.07
C MET A 390 -23.14 -13.89 -10.35
N VAL A 391 -21.86 -14.27 -10.43
CA VAL A 391 -21.28 -14.97 -11.59
C VAL A 391 -21.92 -16.34 -11.83
N VAL A 392 -22.37 -17.00 -10.80
CA VAL A 392 -22.96 -18.35 -10.89
C VAL A 392 -24.34 -18.34 -11.53
N ASP A 393 -25.13 -17.30 -11.30
CA ASP A 393 -26.53 -17.24 -11.72
C ASP A 393 -26.68 -17.30 -13.24
N ASP A 394 -25.86 -16.57 -13.99
CA ASP A 394 -25.88 -16.58 -15.47
C ASP A 394 -25.66 -17.98 -16.04
N ALA A 395 -24.66 -18.68 -15.50
CA ALA A 395 -24.32 -20.03 -15.95
C ALA A 395 -25.40 -21.05 -15.58
N ILE A 396 -26.05 -20.90 -14.42
CA ILE A 396 -27.15 -21.77 -13.97
C ILE A 396 -28.35 -21.64 -14.90
N VAL A 397 -28.78 -20.40 -15.24
CA VAL A 397 -29.94 -20.17 -16.11
C VAL A 397 -29.75 -20.83 -17.48
N VAL A 398 -28.60 -20.64 -18.10
CA VAL A 398 -28.28 -21.25 -19.40
C VAL A 398 -28.23 -22.77 -19.27
N LEU A 399 -27.53 -23.31 -18.26
CA LEU A 399 -27.37 -24.74 -18.07
C LEU A 399 -28.71 -25.43 -17.79
N GLU A 400 -29.58 -24.82 -16.96
CA GLU A 400 -30.89 -25.36 -16.64
C GLU A 400 -31.76 -25.46 -17.89
N ASN A 401 -31.81 -24.41 -18.73
CA ASN A 401 -32.60 -24.43 -19.95
C ASN A 401 -32.08 -25.45 -20.96
N VAL A 402 -30.75 -25.55 -21.15
CA VAL A 402 -30.14 -26.60 -21.97
C VAL A 402 -30.50 -27.99 -21.43
N THR A 403 -30.47 -28.18 -20.12
CA THR A 403 -30.83 -29.46 -19.49
C THR A 403 -32.29 -29.82 -19.72
N LYS A 404 -33.24 -28.86 -19.63
CA LYS A 404 -34.67 -29.05 -19.95
C LYS A 404 -34.87 -29.53 -21.39
N HIS A 405 -34.12 -28.99 -22.33
CA HIS A 405 -34.19 -29.44 -23.74
C HIS A 405 -33.66 -30.87 -23.93
N ILE A 406 -32.55 -31.24 -23.21
CA ILE A 406 -32.01 -32.61 -23.22
C ILE A 406 -33.03 -33.59 -22.63
N ASP A 407 -33.71 -33.23 -21.55
CA ASP A 407 -34.71 -34.06 -20.89
C ASP A 407 -35.99 -34.27 -21.75
N ARG A 408 -36.25 -33.32 -22.66
CA ARG A 408 -37.30 -33.43 -23.70
C ARG A 408 -36.88 -34.27 -24.90
N GLY A 409 -35.66 -34.84 -24.91
CA GLY A 409 -35.15 -35.74 -25.93
C GLY A 409 -34.32 -35.09 -27.04
N SER A 410 -34.01 -33.80 -26.92
CA SER A 410 -33.14 -33.11 -27.88
C SER A 410 -31.69 -33.60 -27.76
N ARG A 411 -30.99 -33.70 -28.90
CA ARG A 411 -29.56 -34.00 -28.88
C ARG A 411 -28.78 -32.90 -28.15
N PRO A 412 -27.72 -33.22 -27.35
CA PRO A 412 -26.99 -32.23 -26.58
C PRO A 412 -26.52 -30.98 -27.34
N ARG A 413 -26.11 -31.16 -28.59
CA ARG A 413 -25.66 -30.09 -29.48
C ARG A 413 -26.79 -29.16 -29.89
N GLU A 414 -27.95 -29.70 -30.17
CA GLU A 414 -29.17 -28.94 -30.53
C GLU A 414 -29.75 -28.26 -29.28
N ALA A 415 -29.86 -29.00 -28.18
CA ALA A 415 -30.27 -28.48 -26.88
C ALA A 415 -29.43 -27.29 -26.45
N ALA A 416 -28.09 -27.37 -26.57
CA ALA A 416 -27.20 -26.27 -26.26
C ALA A 416 -27.43 -25.04 -27.14
N LYS A 417 -27.78 -25.22 -28.43
CA LYS A 417 -28.07 -24.12 -29.36
C LYS A 417 -29.40 -23.45 -29.04
N TYR A 418 -30.47 -24.24 -29.03
CA TYR A 418 -31.83 -23.72 -28.85
C TYR A 418 -32.05 -23.24 -27.42
N GLY A 419 -31.63 -24.00 -26.41
CA GLY A 419 -31.78 -23.62 -25.01
C GLY A 419 -31.04 -22.34 -24.65
N THR A 420 -29.85 -22.11 -25.22
CA THR A 420 -29.15 -20.83 -24.99
C THR A 420 -29.86 -19.70 -25.74
N ASN A 421 -30.36 -19.93 -26.98
CA ASN A 421 -31.02 -18.90 -27.76
C ASN A 421 -32.35 -18.42 -27.15
N GLU A 422 -32.99 -19.22 -26.30
CA GLU A 422 -34.20 -18.82 -25.58
C GLU A 422 -33.92 -17.88 -24.41
N VAL A 423 -32.76 -18.02 -23.75
CA VAL A 423 -32.48 -17.31 -22.49
C VAL A 423 -31.41 -16.23 -22.60
N TRP A 424 -30.65 -16.14 -23.69
CA TRP A 424 -29.51 -15.23 -23.84
C TRP A 424 -29.89 -13.76 -23.57
N LEU A 425 -31.08 -13.33 -24.06
CA LEU A 425 -31.54 -11.95 -23.84
C LEU A 425 -31.85 -11.70 -22.37
N SER A 426 -32.46 -12.65 -21.68
CA SER A 426 -32.71 -12.53 -20.23
C SER A 426 -31.43 -12.44 -19.42
N VAL A 427 -30.41 -13.24 -19.77
CA VAL A 427 -29.09 -13.21 -19.14
C VAL A 427 -28.37 -11.87 -19.37
N ILE A 428 -28.44 -11.31 -20.59
CA ILE A 428 -27.89 -9.98 -20.83
C ILE A 428 -28.62 -8.89 -20.06
N VAL A 429 -29.96 -8.96 -19.97
CA VAL A 429 -30.74 -7.97 -19.21
C VAL A 429 -30.40 -8.01 -17.73
N THR A 430 -30.30 -9.20 -17.12
CA THR A 430 -29.88 -9.34 -15.69
C THR A 430 -28.48 -8.77 -15.47
N THR A 431 -27.54 -9.02 -16.36
CA THR A 431 -26.20 -8.45 -16.32
C THR A 431 -26.23 -6.93 -16.39
N LEU A 432 -26.99 -6.36 -17.34
CA LEU A 432 -27.13 -4.90 -17.47
C LEU A 432 -27.73 -4.27 -16.22
N VAL A 433 -28.71 -4.92 -15.58
CA VAL A 433 -29.27 -4.45 -14.31
C VAL A 433 -28.21 -4.47 -13.21
N THR A 434 -27.42 -5.52 -13.11
CA THR A 434 -26.32 -5.61 -12.13
C THR A 434 -25.26 -4.53 -12.40
N VAL A 435 -24.86 -4.34 -13.65
CA VAL A 435 -23.92 -3.28 -14.04
C VAL A 435 -24.51 -1.89 -13.71
N ALA A 436 -25.81 -1.67 -13.97
CA ALA A 436 -26.46 -0.39 -13.65
C ALA A 436 -26.46 -0.06 -12.13
N VAL A 437 -26.37 -1.08 -11.27
CA VAL A 437 -26.25 -0.90 -9.82
C VAL A 437 -24.82 -0.61 -9.39
N PHE A 438 -23.82 -1.30 -9.94
CA PHE A 438 -22.43 -1.19 -9.50
C PHE A 438 -21.63 -0.11 -10.26
N PHE A 439 -21.97 0.20 -11.49
CA PHE A 439 -21.29 1.20 -12.30
C PHE A 439 -21.30 2.61 -11.66
N PRO A 440 -22.41 3.12 -11.08
CA PRO A 440 -22.41 4.41 -10.40
C PRO A 440 -21.39 4.52 -9.25
N LEU A 441 -21.00 3.41 -8.62
CA LEU A 441 -19.95 3.41 -7.59
C LEU A 441 -18.59 3.83 -8.14
N THR A 442 -18.38 3.65 -9.45
CA THR A 442 -17.12 4.06 -10.12
C THR A 442 -17.03 5.57 -10.34
N LEU A 443 -18.15 6.29 -10.20
CA LEU A 443 -18.25 7.74 -10.39
C LEU A 443 -18.16 8.52 -9.06
N VAL A 444 -18.10 7.81 -7.93
CA VAL A 444 -17.94 8.44 -6.62
C VAL A 444 -16.54 9.06 -6.54
N THR A 445 -16.47 10.31 -6.10
CA THR A 445 -15.22 11.08 -5.91
C THR A 445 -14.76 11.00 -4.45
N GLY A 446 -13.53 11.43 -4.19
CA GLY A 446 -12.98 11.45 -2.85
C GLY A 446 -12.32 10.14 -2.42
N MET A 447 -11.85 10.10 -1.18
CA MET A 447 -11.15 8.93 -0.61
C MET A 447 -12.02 7.66 -0.65
N THR A 448 -13.30 7.79 -0.31
CA THR A 448 -14.28 6.71 -0.40
C THR A 448 -14.50 6.26 -1.85
N GLY A 449 -14.40 7.20 -2.80
CA GLY A 449 -14.51 6.93 -4.23
C GLY A 449 -13.44 5.98 -4.73
N ILE A 450 -12.18 6.07 -4.25
CA ILE A 450 -11.09 5.17 -4.63
C ILE A 450 -11.46 3.72 -4.29
N LEU A 451 -12.00 3.49 -3.08
CA LEU A 451 -12.41 2.16 -2.61
C LEU A 451 -13.58 1.61 -3.44
N PHE A 452 -14.61 2.43 -3.65
CA PHE A 452 -15.80 2.02 -4.40
C PHE A 452 -15.55 1.89 -5.90
N LYS A 453 -14.65 2.69 -6.47
CA LYS A 453 -14.26 2.60 -7.87
C LYS A 453 -13.64 1.25 -8.19
N GLN A 454 -12.71 0.77 -7.36
CA GLN A 454 -12.12 -0.55 -7.51
C GLN A 454 -13.16 -1.66 -7.40
N LEU A 455 -14.04 -1.60 -6.38
CA LEU A 455 -15.14 -2.54 -6.19
C LEU A 455 -16.08 -2.56 -7.41
N GLY A 456 -16.53 -1.38 -7.85
CA GLY A 456 -17.45 -1.25 -8.97
C GLY A 456 -16.90 -1.84 -10.26
N TRP A 457 -15.66 -1.53 -10.62
CA TRP A 457 -15.02 -2.06 -11.82
C TRP A 457 -14.81 -3.57 -11.78
N ILE A 458 -14.31 -4.12 -10.66
CA ILE A 458 -14.08 -5.56 -10.50
C ILE A 458 -15.41 -6.32 -10.67
N VAL A 459 -16.48 -5.87 -10.02
CA VAL A 459 -17.78 -6.50 -10.11
C VAL A 459 -18.35 -6.39 -11.54
N CYS A 460 -18.33 -5.21 -12.14
CA CYS A 460 -18.83 -5.02 -13.52
C CYS A 460 -18.09 -5.92 -14.52
N ILE A 461 -16.75 -5.96 -14.45
CA ILE A 461 -15.93 -6.75 -15.37
C ILE A 461 -16.17 -8.25 -15.18
N THR A 462 -16.22 -8.72 -13.93
CA THR A 462 -16.44 -10.15 -13.63
C THR A 462 -17.84 -10.60 -14.06
N VAL A 463 -18.88 -9.79 -13.83
CA VAL A 463 -20.26 -10.13 -14.22
C VAL A 463 -20.41 -10.09 -15.74
N CYS A 464 -19.86 -9.09 -16.43
CA CYS A 464 -19.83 -9.08 -17.91
C CYS A 464 -19.10 -10.29 -18.48
N THR A 465 -17.98 -10.69 -17.88
CA THR A 465 -17.23 -11.89 -18.29
C THR A 465 -18.03 -13.16 -18.02
N SER A 466 -18.77 -13.22 -16.90
CA SER A 466 -19.67 -14.32 -16.57
C SER A 466 -20.73 -14.51 -17.66
N THR A 467 -21.36 -13.43 -18.08
CA THR A 467 -22.35 -13.46 -19.18
C THR A 467 -21.74 -13.99 -20.48
N LEU A 468 -20.56 -13.51 -20.85
CA LEU A 468 -19.84 -14.01 -22.03
C LEU A 468 -19.52 -15.50 -21.90
N THR A 469 -19.12 -15.94 -20.73
CA THR A 469 -18.83 -17.34 -20.41
C THR A 469 -20.10 -18.19 -20.44
N ALA A 470 -21.19 -17.69 -19.85
CA ALA A 470 -22.50 -18.35 -19.85
C ALA A 470 -23.11 -18.54 -21.25
N ILE A 471 -22.96 -17.56 -22.14
CA ILE A 471 -23.50 -17.61 -23.49
C ILE A 471 -22.59 -18.38 -24.48
N SER A 472 -21.28 -18.50 -24.17
CA SER A 472 -20.30 -19.10 -25.08
C SER A 472 -19.72 -20.43 -24.58
N LEU A 473 -19.07 -20.42 -23.42
CA LEU A 473 -18.38 -21.58 -22.86
C LEU A 473 -19.35 -22.62 -22.32
N THR A 474 -20.35 -22.19 -21.52
CA THR A 474 -21.33 -23.10 -20.92
C THR A 474 -22.08 -23.94 -21.97
N PRO A 475 -22.68 -23.38 -23.06
CA PRO A 475 -23.35 -24.20 -24.06
C PRO A 475 -22.38 -25.08 -24.85
N MET A 476 -21.14 -24.62 -25.07
CA MET A 476 -20.11 -25.44 -25.70
C MET A 476 -19.78 -26.66 -24.84
N LEU A 477 -19.53 -26.47 -23.53
CA LEU A 477 -19.29 -27.58 -22.61
C LEU A 477 -20.50 -28.51 -22.47
N CYS A 478 -21.72 -27.97 -22.44
CA CYS A 478 -22.95 -28.76 -22.41
C CYS A 478 -23.04 -29.65 -23.66
N SER A 479 -22.74 -29.13 -24.86
CA SER A 479 -22.78 -29.87 -26.10
C SER A 479 -21.79 -31.04 -26.16
N GLN A 480 -20.68 -30.98 -25.40
CA GLN A 480 -19.62 -32.00 -25.40
C GLN A 480 -19.74 -32.97 -24.21
N LEU A 481 -20.09 -32.48 -23.05
CA LEU A 481 -20.05 -33.24 -21.80
C LEU A 481 -21.38 -33.84 -21.39
N MET A 482 -22.52 -33.23 -21.78
CA MET A 482 -23.84 -33.75 -21.44
C MET A 482 -24.24 -34.90 -22.36
N ARG A 483 -25.01 -35.83 -21.80
CA ARG A 483 -25.55 -37.00 -22.53
C ARG A 483 -27.03 -37.14 -22.23
N ILE A 484 -27.79 -37.66 -23.20
CA ILE A 484 -29.16 -38.06 -23.00
C ILE A 484 -29.14 -39.19 -21.95
N GLN A 485 -29.78 -38.98 -20.83
CA GLN A 485 -29.96 -40.02 -19.81
C GLN A 485 -31.30 -40.70 -20.08
N GLU A 486 -31.25 -41.97 -20.49
CA GLU A 486 -32.44 -42.81 -20.37
C GLU A 486 -32.84 -42.88 -18.92
N LYS A 487 -34.12 -42.67 -18.61
CA LYS A 487 -34.70 -42.80 -17.28
C LYS A 487 -34.56 -44.25 -16.80
N THR A 488 -33.39 -44.66 -16.41
CA THR A 488 -33.20 -45.95 -15.71
C THR A 488 -33.57 -45.74 -14.26
N SER A 489 -34.67 -46.34 -13.92
CA SER A 489 -35.37 -46.30 -12.62
C SER A 489 -34.60 -46.90 -11.43
N ASN A 490 -33.31 -47.04 -11.48
CA ASN A 490 -32.51 -47.69 -10.41
C ASN A 490 -31.27 -46.89 -10.01
N SER A 491 -31.44 -45.65 -9.62
CA SER A 491 -30.40 -44.94 -8.88
C SER A 491 -30.52 -45.23 -7.38
N LYS A 492 -29.58 -46.01 -6.84
CA LYS A 492 -29.46 -46.34 -5.42
C LYS A 492 -29.03 -45.16 -4.52
N PHE A 493 -29.10 -43.92 -4.98
CA PHE A 493 -28.75 -42.74 -4.19
C PHE A 493 -29.97 -42.26 -3.38
N SER A 494 -30.13 -42.78 -2.20
CA SER A 494 -31.26 -42.49 -1.27
C SER A 494 -31.38 -40.99 -0.93
N PHE A 495 -30.28 -40.26 -0.84
CA PHE A 495 -30.28 -38.84 -0.51
C PHE A 495 -30.81 -37.94 -1.66
N TYR A 496 -30.44 -38.21 -2.90
CA TYR A 496 -30.96 -37.51 -4.07
C TYR A 496 -32.48 -37.69 -4.22
N ASN A 497 -32.99 -38.92 -4.03
CA ASN A 497 -34.42 -39.20 -4.06
C ASN A 497 -35.17 -38.50 -2.92
N PHE A 498 -34.54 -38.30 -1.76
CA PHE A 498 -35.12 -37.52 -0.67
C PHE A 498 -35.22 -36.04 -1.01
N VAL A 499 -34.12 -35.42 -1.53
CA VAL A 499 -34.10 -34.01 -1.96
C VAL A 499 -35.10 -33.77 -3.10
N SER A 500 -35.11 -34.62 -4.13
CA SER A 500 -36.08 -34.53 -5.23
C SER A 500 -37.53 -34.59 -4.74
N ARG A 501 -37.87 -35.50 -3.81
CA ARG A 501 -39.23 -35.54 -3.23
C ARG A 501 -39.59 -34.27 -2.44
N GLN A 502 -38.63 -33.65 -1.77
CA GLN A 502 -38.90 -32.40 -1.05
C GLN A 502 -39.10 -31.23 -2.04
N LEU A 503 -38.30 -31.17 -3.13
CA LEU A 503 -38.50 -30.20 -4.18
C LEU A 503 -39.85 -30.37 -4.89
N ASP A 504 -40.25 -31.61 -5.24
CA ASP A 504 -41.55 -31.90 -5.83
C ASP A 504 -42.74 -31.49 -4.89
N ARG A 505 -42.53 -31.59 -3.56
CA ARG A 505 -43.50 -31.08 -2.59
C ARG A 505 -43.57 -29.56 -2.55
N LEU A 506 -42.44 -28.88 -2.65
CA LEU A 506 -42.38 -27.42 -2.74
C LEU A 506 -43.04 -26.92 -4.02
N ASP A 507 -42.76 -27.53 -5.17
CA ASP A 507 -43.39 -27.21 -6.44
C ASP A 507 -44.93 -27.39 -6.38
N SER A 508 -45.38 -28.50 -5.82
CA SER A 508 -46.82 -28.74 -5.65
C SER A 508 -47.48 -27.79 -4.62
N GLY A 509 -46.72 -27.33 -3.63
CA GLY A 509 -47.12 -26.28 -2.69
C GLY A 509 -47.24 -24.92 -3.37
N TYR A 510 -46.25 -24.56 -4.17
CA TYR A 510 -46.20 -23.33 -4.95
C TYR A 510 -47.30 -23.27 -5.98
N GLU A 511 -47.57 -24.35 -6.70
CA GLU A 511 -48.67 -24.44 -7.64
C GLU A 511 -50.03 -24.18 -6.98
N ARG A 512 -50.26 -24.76 -5.80
CA ARG A 512 -51.48 -24.51 -4.99
C ARG A 512 -51.60 -23.05 -4.57
N LEU A 513 -50.47 -22.43 -4.15
CA LEU A 513 -50.42 -21.04 -3.74
C LEU A 513 -50.72 -20.09 -4.92
N ILE A 514 -50.11 -20.34 -6.09
CA ILE A 514 -50.40 -19.57 -7.31
C ILE A 514 -51.88 -19.73 -7.72
N ARG A 515 -52.43 -20.95 -7.72
CA ARG A 515 -53.86 -21.18 -8.03
C ARG A 515 -54.74 -20.42 -7.07
N TRP A 516 -54.36 -20.36 -5.76
CA TRP A 516 -55.10 -19.62 -4.77
C TRP A 516 -55.03 -18.10 -5.01
N VAL A 517 -53.87 -17.54 -5.27
CA VAL A 517 -53.66 -16.11 -5.60
C VAL A 517 -54.43 -15.72 -6.87
N LEU A 518 -54.39 -16.55 -7.92
CA LEU A 518 -55.12 -16.29 -9.17
C LEU A 518 -56.65 -16.34 -8.99
N HIS A 519 -57.15 -17.11 -8.02
CA HIS A 519 -58.60 -17.14 -7.69
C HIS A 519 -59.01 -15.95 -6.85
N HIS A 520 -58.10 -15.38 -6.04
CA HIS A 520 -58.35 -14.25 -5.12
C HIS A 520 -57.66 -13.00 -5.64
N LYS A 521 -58.06 -12.47 -6.78
CA LYS A 521 -57.47 -11.30 -7.45
C LYS A 521 -57.58 -9.98 -6.68
N THR A 522 -58.28 -9.95 -5.56
CA THR A 522 -58.53 -8.78 -4.72
C THR A 522 -57.57 -8.71 -3.52
N PHE A 523 -56.79 -9.69 -3.28
CA PHE A 523 -55.63 -9.68 -2.37
C PHE A 523 -54.35 -9.53 -3.18
#